data_150eb6de1657946ee7c5170b5c4676b2
#
_entry.id   150eb6de1657946ee7c5170b5c4676b2
#
_cell.length_a   1.000
_cell.length_b   1.000
_cell.length_c   1.000
_cell.angle_alpha   90.00
_cell.angle_beta   90.00
_cell.angle_gamma   90.00
#
_symmetry.space_group_name_H-M   'P 1'
#
loop_
_entity.id
_entity.type
_entity.pdbx_description
1 polymer ?
#
loop_
_entity_poly.entity_id
_entity_poly.type
_entity_poly.pdbx_seq_one_letter_code
_entity_poly.pdbx_strand_id
1 'polypeptide(L)'
;MVPFVHLHVHSQYSLLDGQASIDALIEKAQGDGMPGMALTDHGSMFGIKEFYNKVQKKNSKHLSIIKDCENELRKLNDKDHPTPEETDRMQKLSEKIHAKKKEVFKPILGCECYCARNGRFNKTAKEDLGGWHLIVLAKNLKGYKNLIKMVSLSWTEGFYRNPRIDKELLEKYHEGLIICSACLGGEIPQLIMRDRKEEAEASVLWFKNLFGDDYYLELQRHETHAPNADQSTYPKQVEVNKVLVELARKHGIKIIATNDVHFVNEDDAEAHDRLICLSTGKDLDDPARMRYSKQEWMKSTAEMNSIFADVPEALSNTLEVLDKVELYSIDSPALMPFFEIDPSFGTEEAYREKYTAKDLMDEFNETDADGKVTDNYLRLGGYEKVIRIKLEADYLEHLTLKRAMSPNRYSENIPEEAKERIHFELKTIKRMGFPGYFLIVQDFITAAREMGVSVGPGRXXXXGRRFGRRILLGNYRYRSHPIRFTVRAFP
;
A
#
# COMPACT_ATOMS: atom_id res chain seq x y z
N MET A 1 -12.95 -31.64 -8.78
CA MET A 1 -12.35 -30.87 -7.68
C MET A 1 -12.83 -29.42 -7.81
N VAL A 2 -13.35 -28.83 -6.73
CA VAL A 2 -13.87 -27.46 -6.72
C VAL A 2 -12.67 -26.52 -6.64
N PRO A 3 -12.54 -25.53 -7.56
CA PRO A 3 -11.47 -24.53 -7.47
C PRO A 3 -11.56 -23.76 -6.14
N PHE A 4 -10.40 -23.28 -5.67
CA PHE A 4 -10.28 -22.67 -4.35
C PHE A 4 -9.15 -21.65 -4.34
N VAL A 5 -9.28 -20.61 -3.53
CA VAL A 5 -8.17 -19.68 -3.21
C VAL A 5 -8.17 -19.35 -1.71
N HIS A 6 -6.98 -19.20 -1.14
CA HIS A 6 -6.83 -18.80 0.27
C HIS A 6 -7.17 -17.32 0.45
N LEU A 7 -8.11 -17.03 1.35
CA LEU A 7 -8.59 -15.67 1.65
C LEU A 7 -8.18 -15.17 3.05
N HIS A 8 -7.57 -16.02 3.88
CA HIS A 8 -7.14 -15.71 5.24
C HIS A 8 -5.71 -16.26 5.41
N VAL A 9 -4.71 -15.39 5.23
CA VAL A 9 -3.31 -15.78 5.11
C VAL A 9 -2.41 -14.77 5.82
N HIS A 10 -1.55 -15.27 6.69
CA HIS A 10 -0.55 -14.50 7.43
C HIS A 10 0.84 -14.76 6.88
N SER A 11 1.60 -13.69 6.73
CA SER A 11 3.02 -13.76 6.38
C SER A 11 3.90 -13.43 7.60
N GLN A 12 5.20 -13.39 7.37
CA GLN A 12 6.19 -12.93 8.35
C GLN A 12 5.91 -11.51 8.89
N TYR A 13 5.01 -10.76 8.24
CA TYR A 13 4.58 -9.43 8.69
C TYR A 13 3.46 -9.47 9.75
N SER A 14 2.89 -10.65 10.02
CA SER A 14 2.17 -10.92 11.27
C SER A 14 3.24 -11.21 12.33
N LEU A 15 3.83 -10.14 12.86
CA LEU A 15 5.09 -10.19 13.62
C LEU A 15 5.01 -11.15 14.81
N LEU A 16 5.98 -12.09 14.89
CA LEU A 16 6.08 -13.13 15.90
C LEU A 16 4.88 -14.10 15.92
N ASP A 17 4.13 -14.17 14.81
CA ASP A 17 3.01 -15.11 14.66
C ASP A 17 3.09 -15.83 13.31
N GLY A 18 3.09 -15.10 12.19
CA GLY A 18 3.27 -15.70 10.86
C GLY A 18 4.71 -16.11 10.59
N GLN A 19 4.93 -17.35 10.15
CA GLN A 19 6.27 -17.87 9.79
C GLN A 19 6.52 -17.78 8.29
N ALA A 20 5.46 -17.71 7.49
CA ALA A 20 5.51 -17.81 6.03
C ALA A 20 6.12 -16.58 5.36
N SER A 21 7.10 -16.77 4.47
CA SER A 21 7.58 -15.68 3.61
C SER A 21 6.59 -15.44 2.46
N ILE A 22 6.50 -14.19 2.03
CA ILE A 22 5.59 -13.80 0.92
C ILE A 22 5.93 -14.56 -0.37
N ASP A 23 7.21 -14.73 -0.68
CA ASP A 23 7.63 -15.48 -1.88
C ASP A 23 7.12 -16.92 -1.84
N ALA A 24 7.34 -17.61 -0.72
CA ALA A 24 6.95 -19.02 -0.58
C ALA A 24 5.43 -19.20 -0.67
N LEU A 25 4.66 -18.28 -0.06
CA LEU A 25 3.18 -18.28 -0.17
C LEU A 25 2.74 -18.14 -1.65
N ILE A 26 3.29 -17.17 -2.38
CA ILE A 26 2.95 -16.95 -3.80
C ILE A 26 3.33 -18.18 -4.64
N GLU A 27 4.53 -18.72 -4.41
CA GLU A 27 5.03 -19.87 -5.17
C GLU A 27 4.18 -21.12 -4.94
N LYS A 28 3.77 -21.36 -3.70
CA LYS A 28 2.92 -22.50 -3.37
C LYS A 28 1.51 -22.35 -3.97
N ALA A 29 0.90 -21.17 -3.86
CA ALA A 29 -0.42 -20.90 -4.45
C ALA A 29 -0.40 -21.10 -5.97
N GLN A 30 0.61 -20.54 -6.66
CA GLN A 30 0.77 -20.67 -8.11
C GLN A 30 1.09 -22.13 -8.51
N GLY A 31 1.92 -22.80 -7.73
CA GLY A 31 2.27 -24.22 -7.97
C GLY A 31 1.06 -25.14 -7.85
N ASP A 32 0.11 -24.81 -7.01
CA ASP A 32 -1.17 -25.53 -6.85
C ASP A 32 -2.20 -25.13 -7.93
N GLY A 33 -1.89 -24.14 -8.78
CA GLY A 33 -2.79 -23.66 -9.83
C GLY A 33 -3.88 -22.72 -9.35
N MET A 34 -3.74 -22.13 -8.15
CA MET A 34 -4.69 -21.13 -7.66
C MET A 34 -4.62 -19.88 -8.52
N PRO A 35 -5.76 -19.28 -8.90
CA PRO A 35 -5.75 -18.05 -9.73
C PRO A 35 -5.44 -16.77 -8.96
N GLY A 36 -5.24 -16.86 -7.64
CA GLY A 36 -4.91 -15.72 -6.78
C GLY A 36 -4.83 -16.15 -5.34
N MET A 37 -4.58 -15.20 -4.45
CA MET A 37 -4.63 -15.39 -3.00
C MET A 37 -4.75 -14.05 -2.29
N ALA A 38 -5.22 -14.08 -1.05
CA ALA A 38 -5.20 -12.89 -0.20
C ALA A 38 -3.93 -12.86 0.66
N LEU A 39 -3.59 -11.66 1.14
CA LEU A 39 -2.67 -11.45 2.26
C LEU A 39 -3.41 -10.62 3.30
N THR A 40 -3.51 -11.14 4.54
CA THR A 40 -4.36 -10.59 5.61
C THR A 40 -3.64 -10.58 6.95
N ASP A 41 -2.45 -10.01 7.02
CA ASP A 41 -1.63 -9.96 8.24
C ASP A 41 -2.38 -9.29 9.40
N HIS A 42 -2.03 -9.67 10.64
CA HIS A 42 -2.64 -9.17 11.89
C HIS A 42 -2.44 -7.65 12.05
N GLY A 43 -3.54 -6.90 12.04
CA GLY A 43 -3.58 -5.48 12.41
C GLY A 43 -2.67 -4.56 11.60
N SER A 44 -2.14 -5.02 10.47
CA SER A 44 -1.17 -4.25 9.71
C SER A 44 -1.26 -4.53 8.20
N MET A 45 -0.68 -3.62 7.42
CA MET A 45 -0.54 -3.78 5.97
C MET A 45 0.93 -3.72 5.55
N PHE A 46 1.83 -4.09 6.47
CA PHE A 46 3.29 -3.93 6.24
C PHE A 46 3.80 -4.77 5.06
N GLY A 47 3.25 -5.98 4.86
CA GLY A 47 3.62 -6.86 3.77
C GLY A 47 2.95 -6.56 2.42
N ILE A 48 1.92 -5.72 2.41
CA ILE A 48 1.06 -5.53 1.22
C ILE A 48 1.86 -5.03 0.00
N LYS A 49 2.74 -4.04 0.19
CA LYS A 49 3.51 -3.49 -0.94
C LYS A 49 4.48 -4.53 -1.51
N GLU A 50 5.14 -5.30 -0.65
CA GLU A 50 6.01 -6.40 -1.08
C GLU A 50 5.20 -7.45 -1.85
N PHE A 51 4.08 -7.90 -1.28
CA PHE A 51 3.20 -8.88 -1.90
C PHE A 51 2.73 -8.41 -3.29
N TYR A 52 2.21 -7.18 -3.36
CA TYR A 52 1.75 -6.58 -4.62
C TYR A 52 2.88 -6.57 -5.67
N ASN A 53 4.05 -6.04 -5.30
CA ASN A 53 5.17 -5.90 -6.24
C ASN A 53 5.65 -7.27 -6.76
N LYS A 54 5.73 -8.27 -5.88
CA LYS A 54 6.15 -9.62 -6.28
C LYS A 54 5.15 -10.26 -7.24
N VAL A 55 3.86 -10.12 -6.96
CA VAL A 55 2.80 -10.60 -7.86
C VAL A 55 2.84 -9.85 -9.19
N GLN A 56 2.98 -8.50 -9.18
CA GLN A 56 3.08 -7.71 -10.42
C GLN A 56 4.27 -8.18 -11.28
N LYS A 57 5.40 -8.45 -10.65
CA LYS A 57 6.59 -8.96 -11.35
C LYS A 57 6.30 -10.30 -12.04
N LYS A 58 5.66 -11.23 -11.34
CA LYS A 58 5.28 -12.54 -11.90
C LYS A 58 4.27 -12.39 -13.05
N ASN A 59 3.34 -11.44 -12.93
CA ASN A 59 2.32 -11.15 -13.94
C ASN A 59 2.80 -10.25 -15.10
N SER A 60 4.02 -9.73 -15.05
CA SER A 60 4.50 -8.66 -15.94
C SER A 60 4.22 -8.91 -17.44
N LYS A 61 4.40 -10.14 -17.90
CA LYS A 61 4.16 -10.52 -19.30
C LYS A 61 2.67 -10.38 -19.67
N HIS A 62 1.76 -10.88 -18.84
CA HIS A 62 0.31 -10.79 -19.07
C HIS A 62 -0.17 -9.34 -18.99
N LEU A 63 0.32 -8.60 -17.99
CA LEU A 63 -0.04 -7.19 -17.78
C LEU A 63 0.43 -6.30 -18.93
N SER A 64 1.62 -6.57 -19.50
CA SER A 64 2.10 -5.84 -20.68
C SER A 64 1.15 -6.05 -21.87
N ILE A 65 0.76 -7.29 -22.15
CA ILE A 65 -0.17 -7.60 -23.24
C ILE A 65 -1.51 -6.89 -23.03
N ILE A 66 -2.05 -6.94 -21.80
CA ILE A 66 -3.31 -6.28 -21.46
C ILE A 66 -3.20 -4.76 -21.73
N LYS A 67 -2.13 -4.14 -21.23
CA LYS A 67 -1.88 -2.69 -21.39
C LYS A 67 -1.77 -2.29 -22.85
N ASP A 68 -1.04 -3.07 -23.67
CA ASP A 68 -0.89 -2.79 -25.08
C ASP A 68 -2.24 -2.86 -25.80
N CYS A 69 -3.05 -3.89 -25.50
CA CYS A 69 -4.40 -4.03 -26.05
C CYS A 69 -5.34 -2.91 -25.59
N GLU A 70 -5.28 -2.52 -24.31
CA GLU A 70 -6.08 -1.40 -23.77
C GLU A 70 -5.71 -0.06 -24.44
N ASN A 71 -4.41 0.18 -24.66
CA ASN A 71 -3.94 1.39 -25.35
C ASN A 71 -4.43 1.43 -26.80
N GLU A 72 -4.38 0.31 -27.51
CA GLU A 72 -4.88 0.20 -28.89
C GLU A 72 -6.41 0.41 -28.92
N LEU A 73 -7.13 -0.24 -28.02
CA LEU A 73 -8.59 -0.13 -27.91
C LEU A 73 -9.01 1.32 -27.63
N ARG A 74 -8.31 2.01 -26.73
CA ARG A 74 -8.58 3.43 -26.43
C ARG A 74 -8.43 4.30 -27.67
N LYS A 75 -7.34 4.12 -28.44
CA LYS A 75 -7.10 4.89 -29.67
C LYS A 75 -8.22 4.67 -30.70
N LEU A 76 -8.77 3.46 -30.76
CA LEU A 76 -9.88 3.15 -31.69
C LEU A 76 -11.21 3.77 -31.18
N ASN A 77 -11.44 3.73 -29.84
CA ASN A 77 -12.63 4.32 -29.23
C ASN A 77 -12.67 5.85 -29.37
N ASP A 78 -11.50 6.51 -29.43
CA ASP A 78 -11.40 7.98 -29.58
C ASP A 78 -11.76 8.46 -30.99
N LYS A 79 -12.04 7.56 -31.93
CA LYS A 79 -12.46 7.91 -33.30
C LYS A 79 -13.97 8.15 -33.37
N ASP A 80 -14.39 9.26 -33.99
CA ASP A 80 -15.81 9.62 -34.13
C ASP A 80 -16.60 8.60 -34.96
N HIS A 81 -15.97 8.00 -35.98
CA HIS A 81 -16.63 7.06 -36.91
C HIS A 81 -15.69 5.89 -37.23
N PRO A 82 -15.64 4.86 -36.39
CA PRO A 82 -14.79 3.68 -36.70
C PRO A 82 -15.33 2.88 -37.87
N THR A 83 -14.44 2.36 -38.70
CA THR A 83 -14.79 1.49 -39.81
C THR A 83 -15.30 0.13 -39.31
N PRO A 84 -15.99 -0.67 -40.14
CA PRO A 84 -16.39 -2.03 -39.77
C PRO A 84 -15.19 -2.91 -39.35
N GLU A 85 -14.05 -2.77 -40.02
CA GLU A 85 -12.81 -3.50 -39.67
C GLU A 85 -12.28 -3.05 -38.29
N GLU A 86 -12.35 -1.76 -38.00
CA GLU A 86 -11.94 -1.22 -36.68
C GLU A 86 -12.89 -1.70 -35.57
N THR A 87 -14.18 -1.78 -35.85
CA THR A 87 -15.19 -2.30 -34.93
C THR A 87 -14.89 -3.78 -34.59
N ASP A 88 -14.62 -4.61 -35.65
CA ASP A 88 -14.19 -6.02 -35.43
C ASP A 88 -12.90 -6.10 -34.64
N ARG A 89 -11.95 -5.22 -34.94
CA ARG A 89 -10.67 -5.15 -34.18
C ARG A 89 -10.91 -4.83 -32.69
N MET A 90 -11.81 -3.87 -32.40
CA MET A 90 -12.18 -3.49 -31.02
C MET A 90 -12.75 -4.69 -30.26
N GLN A 91 -13.62 -5.47 -30.90
CA GLN A 91 -14.18 -6.68 -30.30
C GLN A 91 -13.09 -7.70 -29.99
N LYS A 92 -12.21 -7.98 -30.96
CA LYS A 92 -11.10 -8.94 -30.80
C LYS A 92 -10.14 -8.50 -29.67
N LEU A 93 -9.86 -7.20 -29.56
CA LEU A 93 -9.04 -6.66 -28.48
C LEU A 93 -9.73 -6.86 -27.13
N SER A 94 -11.02 -6.59 -27.04
CA SER A 94 -11.81 -6.78 -25.82
C SER A 94 -11.79 -8.24 -25.37
N GLU A 95 -11.99 -9.17 -26.30
CA GLU A 95 -11.95 -10.62 -26.03
C GLU A 95 -10.54 -11.03 -25.55
N LYS A 96 -9.50 -10.53 -26.20
CA LYS A 96 -8.12 -10.82 -25.83
C LYS A 96 -7.77 -10.27 -24.43
N ILE A 97 -8.21 -9.05 -24.12
CA ILE A 97 -8.05 -8.45 -22.79
C ILE A 97 -8.74 -9.33 -21.74
N HIS A 98 -9.98 -9.73 -22.00
CA HIS A 98 -10.75 -10.58 -21.08
C HIS A 98 -10.05 -11.93 -20.83
N ALA A 99 -9.61 -12.59 -21.91
CA ALA A 99 -8.87 -13.85 -21.81
C ALA A 99 -7.57 -13.69 -20.98
N LYS A 100 -6.79 -12.64 -21.29
CA LYS A 100 -5.52 -12.39 -20.57
C LYS A 100 -5.72 -12.02 -19.10
N LYS A 101 -6.80 -11.33 -18.75
CA LYS A 101 -7.12 -11.03 -17.34
C LYS A 101 -7.35 -12.29 -16.51
N LYS A 102 -7.88 -13.36 -17.14
CA LYS A 102 -8.06 -14.66 -16.46
C LYS A 102 -6.73 -15.41 -16.20
N GLU A 103 -5.66 -15.08 -16.93
CA GLU A 103 -4.34 -15.68 -16.75
C GLU A 103 -3.52 -14.96 -15.68
N VAL A 104 -3.98 -13.80 -15.20
CA VAL A 104 -3.30 -13.01 -14.17
C VAL A 104 -3.54 -13.66 -12.80
N PHE A 105 -2.45 -13.99 -12.08
CA PHE A 105 -2.55 -14.37 -10.66
C PHE A 105 -2.98 -13.11 -9.88
N LYS A 106 -4.15 -13.15 -9.27
CA LYS A 106 -4.75 -11.94 -8.66
C LYS A 106 -4.36 -11.79 -7.19
N PRO A 107 -3.67 -10.70 -6.81
CA PRO A 107 -3.43 -10.42 -5.40
C PRO A 107 -4.66 -9.77 -4.78
N ILE A 108 -5.15 -10.33 -3.67
CA ILE A 108 -6.21 -9.71 -2.86
C ILE A 108 -5.52 -9.07 -1.66
N LEU A 109 -5.62 -7.74 -1.60
CA LEU A 109 -4.95 -6.96 -0.56
C LEU A 109 -5.90 -6.79 0.62
N GLY A 110 -5.48 -7.24 1.80
CA GLY A 110 -6.34 -7.23 2.97
C GLY A 110 -5.59 -7.06 4.29
N CYS A 111 -6.33 -7.21 5.36
CA CYS A 111 -5.80 -7.16 6.73
C CYS A 111 -6.77 -7.93 7.63
N GLU A 112 -6.24 -8.74 8.54
CA GLU A 112 -7.03 -9.21 9.66
C GLU A 112 -7.02 -8.11 10.72
N CYS A 113 -8.08 -7.31 10.72
CA CYS A 113 -8.22 -6.20 11.66
C CYS A 113 -8.68 -6.70 13.03
N TYR A 114 -8.29 -6.00 14.07
CA TYR A 114 -8.88 -6.15 15.42
C TYR A 114 -10.02 -5.13 15.52
N CYS A 115 -11.23 -5.59 15.83
CA CYS A 115 -12.42 -4.73 15.96
C CYS A 115 -12.74 -4.53 17.45
N ALA A 116 -12.69 -3.31 17.92
CA ALA A 116 -12.96 -2.96 19.32
C ALA A 116 -14.40 -3.30 19.70
N ARG A 117 -14.57 -3.93 20.86
CA ARG A 117 -15.88 -4.37 21.35
C ARG A 117 -16.80 -3.19 21.71
N ASN A 118 -16.23 -2.16 22.34
CA ASN A 118 -16.96 -1.00 22.89
C ASN A 118 -16.48 0.32 22.29
N GLY A 119 -15.96 0.28 21.05
CA GLY A 119 -15.38 1.45 20.39
C GLY A 119 -13.88 1.63 20.65
N ARG A 120 -13.19 2.16 19.64
CA ARG A 120 -11.71 2.23 19.62
C ARG A 120 -11.10 3.14 20.69
N PHE A 121 -11.87 4.07 21.20
CA PHE A 121 -11.41 5.02 22.22
C PHE A 121 -11.51 4.46 23.65
N ASN A 122 -12.25 3.35 23.86
CA ASN A 122 -12.35 2.71 25.18
C ASN A 122 -11.10 1.88 25.44
N LYS A 123 -10.33 2.28 26.47
CA LYS A 123 -8.99 1.72 26.77
C LYS A 123 -8.81 1.49 28.26
N THR A 124 -9.89 1.20 28.98
CA THR A 124 -9.82 1.12 30.46
C THR A 124 -10.09 -0.27 31.00
N ALA A 125 -11.05 -0.98 30.42
CA ALA A 125 -11.44 -2.29 30.91
C ALA A 125 -10.62 -3.41 30.27
N LYS A 126 -10.43 -4.50 31.00
CA LYS A 126 -9.75 -5.70 30.49
C LYS A 126 -10.45 -6.26 29.25
N GLU A 127 -11.76 -6.17 29.19
CA GLU A 127 -12.58 -6.60 28.06
C GLU A 127 -12.36 -5.78 26.80
N ASP A 128 -11.83 -4.55 26.93
CA ASP A 128 -11.48 -3.71 25.78
C ASP A 128 -10.13 -4.06 25.18
N LEU A 129 -9.32 -4.89 25.85
CA LEU A 129 -8.00 -5.32 25.32
C LEU A 129 -8.17 -6.16 24.07
N GLY A 130 -7.32 -5.92 23.11
CA GLY A 130 -7.20 -6.74 21.89
C GLY A 130 -8.25 -6.39 20.83
N GLY A 131 -9.44 -6.90 20.94
CA GLY A 131 -10.47 -6.75 19.91
C GLY A 131 -10.80 -8.09 19.25
N TRP A 132 -11.91 -8.14 18.53
CA TRP A 132 -12.33 -9.30 17.74
C TRP A 132 -11.66 -9.27 16.35
N HIS A 133 -11.29 -10.43 15.86
CA HIS A 133 -10.71 -10.57 14.53
C HIS A 133 -11.78 -10.31 13.43
N LEU A 134 -11.37 -9.67 12.36
CA LEU A 134 -12.23 -9.39 11.22
C LEU A 134 -11.39 -9.33 9.94
N ILE A 135 -11.70 -10.17 8.97
CA ILE A 135 -11.00 -10.13 7.69
C ILE A 135 -11.60 -9.02 6.83
N VAL A 136 -10.75 -8.09 6.41
CA VAL A 136 -11.13 -6.95 5.56
C VAL A 136 -10.30 -7.01 4.29
N LEU A 137 -10.95 -7.18 3.14
CA LEU A 137 -10.31 -7.30 1.83
C LEU A 137 -10.66 -6.08 0.98
N ALA A 138 -9.68 -5.56 0.26
CA ALA A 138 -9.90 -4.42 -0.64
C ALA A 138 -10.35 -4.91 -2.02
N LYS A 139 -11.60 -4.63 -2.37
CA LYS A 139 -12.21 -5.04 -3.64
C LYS A 139 -11.63 -4.24 -4.82
N ASN A 140 -11.29 -2.97 -4.59
CA ASN A 140 -10.80 -2.05 -5.62
C ASN A 140 -9.91 -0.97 -4.98
N LEU A 141 -9.44 -0.02 -5.78
CA LEU A 141 -8.54 1.05 -5.29
C LEU A 141 -9.20 1.92 -4.22
N LYS A 142 -10.50 2.16 -4.29
CA LYS A 142 -11.23 2.92 -3.26
C LYS A 142 -11.20 2.15 -1.92
N GLY A 143 -11.52 0.85 -1.98
CA GLY A 143 -11.44 -0.05 -0.80
C GLY A 143 -10.04 -0.11 -0.22
N TYR A 144 -9.01 -0.18 -1.07
CA TYR A 144 -7.61 -0.18 -0.62
C TYR A 144 -7.28 1.10 0.16
N LYS A 145 -7.68 2.28 -0.36
CA LYS A 145 -7.46 3.56 0.34
C LYS A 145 -8.24 3.64 1.64
N ASN A 146 -9.47 3.13 1.66
CA ASN A 146 -10.30 3.05 2.87
C ASN A 146 -9.67 2.13 3.92
N LEU A 147 -9.16 0.97 3.50
CA LEU A 147 -8.47 0.03 4.40
C LEU A 147 -7.22 0.66 5.00
N ILE A 148 -6.37 1.33 4.19
CA ILE A 148 -5.21 2.07 4.68
C ILE A 148 -5.64 3.06 5.77
N LYS A 149 -6.72 3.82 5.51
CA LYS A 149 -7.19 4.84 6.45
C LYS A 149 -7.64 4.20 7.78
N MET A 150 -8.42 3.12 7.71
CA MET A 150 -8.88 2.42 8.92
C MET A 150 -7.70 1.81 9.71
N VAL A 151 -6.78 1.14 9.00
CA VAL A 151 -5.60 0.54 9.67
C VAL A 151 -4.74 1.64 10.29
N SER A 152 -4.54 2.78 9.61
CA SER A 152 -3.78 3.91 10.18
C SER A 152 -4.45 4.45 11.46
N LEU A 153 -5.77 4.62 11.42
CA LEU A 153 -6.53 5.11 12.59
C LEU A 153 -6.52 4.07 13.73
N SER A 154 -6.49 2.78 13.42
CA SER A 154 -6.38 1.74 14.45
C SER A 154 -5.08 1.88 15.26
N TRP A 155 -3.98 2.28 14.60
CA TRP A 155 -2.70 2.51 15.27
C TRP A 155 -2.65 3.84 16.03
N THR A 156 -3.19 4.91 15.46
CA THR A 156 -3.08 6.26 16.05
C THR A 156 -4.16 6.54 17.10
N GLU A 157 -5.35 5.99 16.94
CA GLU A 157 -6.48 6.23 17.86
C GLU A 157 -6.85 4.99 18.65
N GLY A 158 -6.86 3.82 17.99
CA GLY A 158 -7.45 2.59 18.55
C GLY A 158 -6.50 1.68 19.30
N PHE A 159 -5.21 1.99 19.37
CA PHE A 159 -4.22 1.09 19.96
C PHE A 159 -4.47 0.89 21.46
N TYR A 160 -4.77 -0.35 21.84
CA TYR A 160 -4.86 -0.81 23.24
C TYR A 160 -4.51 -2.31 23.24
N ARG A 161 -3.24 -2.62 23.46
CA ARG A 161 -2.59 -3.91 23.23
C ARG A 161 -2.46 -4.21 21.73
N ASN A 162 -3.57 -4.16 20.97
CA ASN A 162 -3.59 -4.32 19.52
C ASN A 162 -4.13 -3.04 18.85
N PRO A 163 -3.81 -2.78 17.58
CA PRO A 163 -4.41 -1.67 16.82
C PRO A 163 -5.84 -2.04 16.43
N ARG A 164 -6.83 -1.31 16.98
CA ARG A 164 -8.25 -1.67 16.85
C ARG A 164 -9.01 -0.66 16.00
N ILE A 165 -9.69 -1.17 14.98
CA ILE A 165 -10.76 -0.44 14.31
C ILE A 165 -12.05 -0.61 15.13
N ASP A 166 -13.15 -0.01 14.69
CA ASP A 166 -14.49 -0.21 15.29
C ASP A 166 -15.58 -0.07 14.24
N LYS A 167 -16.83 -0.27 14.66
CA LYS A 167 -18.00 -0.19 13.78
C LYS A 167 -18.19 1.20 13.18
N GLU A 168 -17.82 2.28 13.92
CA GLU A 168 -17.85 3.66 13.41
C GLU A 168 -16.93 3.82 12.18
N LEU A 169 -15.70 3.29 12.25
CA LEU A 169 -14.77 3.34 11.11
C LEU A 169 -15.28 2.49 9.94
N LEU A 170 -15.87 1.32 10.24
CA LEU A 170 -16.45 0.46 9.20
C LEU A 170 -17.60 1.19 8.47
N GLU A 171 -18.51 1.83 9.21
CA GLU A 171 -19.60 2.62 8.62
C GLU A 171 -19.06 3.74 7.71
N LYS A 172 -18.02 4.43 8.16
CA LYS A 172 -17.45 5.59 7.45
C LYS A 172 -16.66 5.18 6.21
N TYR A 173 -15.99 4.04 6.24
CA TYR A 173 -15.02 3.62 5.20
C TYR A 173 -15.39 2.29 4.53
N HIS A 174 -16.66 1.86 4.57
CA HIS A 174 -17.11 0.56 4.05
C HIS A 174 -16.95 0.37 2.54
N GLU A 175 -16.98 1.46 1.79
CA GLU A 175 -17.02 1.42 0.31
C GLU A 175 -15.80 0.69 -0.28
N GLY A 176 -16.05 -0.28 -1.15
CA GLY A 176 -15.00 -1.03 -1.85
C GLY A 176 -14.34 -2.11 -1.01
N LEU A 177 -14.96 -2.50 0.12
CA LEU A 177 -14.44 -3.56 1.00
C LEU A 177 -15.32 -4.81 0.92
N ILE A 178 -14.68 -5.97 1.11
CA ILE A 178 -15.31 -7.26 1.34
C ILE A 178 -14.93 -7.68 2.76
N ILE A 179 -15.91 -8.17 3.53
CA ILE A 179 -15.74 -8.53 4.93
C ILE A 179 -16.01 -10.02 5.12
N CYS A 180 -15.12 -10.70 5.88
CA CYS A 180 -15.34 -12.09 6.29
C CYS A 180 -15.24 -12.20 7.81
N SER A 181 -16.00 -13.13 8.40
CA SER A 181 -16.22 -13.19 9.86
C SER A 181 -15.00 -13.64 10.68
N ALA A 182 -13.91 -13.99 10.03
CA ALA A 182 -12.64 -14.42 10.61
C ALA A 182 -12.71 -15.79 11.33
N CYS A 183 -11.68 -16.09 12.11
CA CYS A 183 -11.48 -17.35 12.83
C CYS A 183 -12.28 -17.39 14.15
N LEU A 184 -11.97 -18.32 15.06
CA LEU A 184 -12.58 -18.35 16.40
C LEU A 184 -12.37 -17.06 17.19
N GLY A 185 -11.41 -16.21 16.81
CA GLY A 185 -11.18 -14.89 17.40
C GLY A 185 -12.18 -13.82 16.95
N GLY A 186 -13.01 -14.11 15.94
CA GLY A 186 -13.99 -13.16 15.40
C GLY A 186 -15.18 -12.90 16.33
N GLU A 187 -15.87 -11.75 16.09
CA GLU A 187 -17.03 -11.35 16.89
C GLU A 187 -18.11 -12.44 16.93
N ILE A 188 -18.51 -12.94 15.75
CA ILE A 188 -19.60 -13.90 15.65
C ILE A 188 -19.24 -15.24 16.34
N PRO A 189 -18.07 -15.87 16.02
CA PRO A 189 -17.65 -17.07 16.72
C PRO A 189 -17.56 -16.91 18.24
N GLN A 190 -17.00 -15.77 18.71
CA GLN A 190 -16.86 -15.49 20.15
C GLN A 190 -18.22 -15.39 20.86
N LEU A 191 -19.21 -14.79 20.22
CA LEU A 191 -20.57 -14.69 20.78
C LEU A 191 -21.24 -16.08 20.83
N ILE A 192 -21.07 -16.88 19.76
CA ILE A 192 -21.59 -18.25 19.70
C ILE A 192 -20.99 -19.10 20.83
N MET A 193 -19.66 -19.06 21.00
CA MET A 193 -18.96 -19.85 22.04
C MET A 193 -19.35 -19.44 23.47
N ARG A 194 -19.90 -18.24 23.66
CA ARG A 194 -20.40 -17.73 24.95
C ARG A 194 -21.89 -17.93 25.10
N ASP A 195 -22.52 -18.71 24.23
CA ASP A 195 -23.96 -18.98 24.19
C ASP A 195 -24.82 -17.70 24.05
N ARG A 196 -24.28 -16.67 23.36
CA ARG A 196 -24.95 -15.39 23.08
C ARG A 196 -25.40 -15.34 21.61
N LYS A 197 -26.25 -16.32 21.25
CA LYS A 197 -26.61 -16.56 19.84
C LYS A 197 -27.45 -15.42 19.24
N GLU A 198 -28.33 -14.80 20.03
CA GLU A 198 -29.16 -13.66 19.58
C GLU A 198 -28.27 -12.45 19.23
N GLU A 199 -27.22 -12.21 20.02
CA GLU A 199 -26.28 -11.13 19.77
C GLU A 199 -25.39 -11.46 18.56
N ALA A 200 -25.02 -12.74 18.40
CA ALA A 200 -24.29 -13.18 17.20
C ALA A 200 -25.12 -12.91 15.94
N GLU A 201 -26.40 -13.27 15.97
CA GLU A 201 -27.33 -13.01 14.85
C GLU A 201 -27.52 -11.53 14.59
N ALA A 202 -27.69 -10.71 15.64
CA ALA A 202 -27.80 -9.25 15.51
C ALA A 202 -26.54 -8.65 14.85
N SER A 203 -25.36 -9.14 15.22
CA SER A 203 -24.11 -8.70 14.63
C SER A 203 -23.98 -9.13 13.16
N VAL A 204 -24.35 -10.36 12.85
CA VAL A 204 -24.40 -10.88 11.45
C VAL A 204 -25.28 -9.95 10.60
N LEU A 205 -26.46 -9.58 11.10
CA LEU A 205 -27.39 -8.68 10.40
C LEU A 205 -26.80 -7.28 10.23
N TRP A 206 -26.09 -6.77 11.23
CA TRP A 206 -25.42 -5.48 11.14
C TRP A 206 -24.41 -5.49 9.97
N PHE A 207 -23.54 -6.51 9.89
CA PHE A 207 -22.59 -6.64 8.81
C PHE A 207 -23.27 -6.81 7.44
N LYS A 208 -24.31 -7.67 7.38
CA LYS A 208 -25.07 -7.91 6.14
C LYS A 208 -25.75 -6.62 5.65
N ASN A 209 -26.31 -5.83 6.57
CA ASN A 209 -26.96 -4.55 6.21
C ASN A 209 -25.95 -3.54 5.66
N LEU A 210 -24.73 -3.50 6.23
CA LEU A 210 -23.72 -2.53 5.80
C LEU A 210 -23.01 -2.95 4.49
N PHE A 211 -22.69 -4.24 4.34
CA PHE A 211 -21.85 -4.74 3.23
C PHE A 211 -22.63 -5.51 2.17
N GLY A 212 -23.88 -5.84 2.42
CA GLY A 212 -24.71 -6.56 1.44
C GLY A 212 -24.10 -7.90 1.05
N ASP A 213 -23.90 -8.09 -0.25
CA ASP A 213 -23.33 -9.32 -0.80
C ASP A 213 -21.79 -9.38 -0.72
N ASP A 214 -21.17 -8.35 -0.15
CA ASP A 214 -19.74 -8.32 0.14
C ASP A 214 -19.43 -8.77 1.58
N TYR A 215 -20.39 -9.40 2.27
CA TYR A 215 -20.22 -10.01 3.59
C TYR A 215 -20.30 -11.54 3.51
N TYR A 216 -19.31 -12.24 4.10
CA TYR A 216 -19.18 -13.70 4.09
C TYR A 216 -18.95 -14.22 5.50
N LEU A 217 -19.53 -15.42 5.80
CA LEU A 217 -19.24 -16.16 7.03
C LEU A 217 -18.15 -17.19 6.74
N GLU A 218 -17.11 -17.19 7.58
CA GLU A 218 -15.92 -18.05 7.42
C GLU A 218 -16.06 -19.35 8.18
N LEU A 219 -15.82 -20.48 7.51
CA LEU A 219 -15.73 -21.80 8.11
C LEU A 219 -14.26 -22.24 8.12
N GLN A 220 -13.79 -22.70 9.28
CA GLN A 220 -12.45 -23.28 9.43
C GLN A 220 -12.55 -24.66 10.08
N ARG A 221 -11.63 -25.58 9.72
CA ARG A 221 -11.59 -26.96 10.24
C ARG A 221 -10.14 -27.38 10.43
N HIS A 222 -9.68 -27.35 11.68
CA HIS A 222 -8.30 -27.69 12.05
C HIS A 222 -8.24 -28.99 12.86
N GLU A 223 -8.81 -30.06 12.33
CA GLU A 223 -8.76 -31.38 12.98
C GLU A 223 -7.31 -31.86 13.05
N THR A 224 -6.86 -32.20 14.25
CA THR A 224 -5.47 -32.58 14.47
C THR A 224 -5.33 -33.75 15.46
N HIS A 225 -4.37 -34.60 15.19
CA HIS A 225 -3.90 -35.62 16.10
C HIS A 225 -2.40 -35.52 16.35
N ALA A 226 -1.82 -34.35 15.91
CA ALA A 226 -0.39 -34.13 16.05
C ALA A 226 0.01 -33.99 17.53
N PRO A 227 1.15 -34.57 17.92
CA PRO A 227 1.63 -34.40 19.30
C PRO A 227 1.94 -32.94 19.60
N ASN A 228 1.64 -32.53 20.83
CA ASN A 228 1.85 -31.16 21.33
C ASN A 228 1.06 -30.08 20.58
N ALA A 229 0.04 -30.45 19.79
CA ALA A 229 -0.88 -29.52 19.14
C ALA A 229 -2.08 -29.22 20.04
N ASP A 230 -2.74 -28.09 19.80
CA ASP A 230 -4.00 -27.77 20.51
C ASP A 230 -5.12 -28.65 19.96
N GLN A 231 -5.62 -29.54 20.78
CA GLN A 231 -6.74 -30.44 20.46
C GLN A 231 -8.11 -29.79 20.70
N SER A 232 -8.14 -28.59 21.33
CA SER A 232 -9.40 -27.96 21.72
C SER A 232 -10.00 -27.05 20.62
N THR A 233 -9.22 -26.70 19.62
CA THR A 233 -9.65 -25.78 18.53
C THR A 233 -10.74 -26.43 17.66
N TYR A 234 -10.50 -27.65 17.16
CA TYR A 234 -11.43 -28.28 16.20
C TYR A 234 -12.83 -28.54 16.78
N PRO A 235 -12.98 -29.09 18.01
CA PRO A 235 -14.33 -29.24 18.59
C PRO A 235 -15.10 -27.91 18.67
N LYS A 236 -14.43 -26.79 18.99
CA LYS A 236 -15.06 -25.45 18.99
C LYS A 236 -15.48 -25.04 17.59
N GLN A 237 -14.61 -25.27 16.59
CA GLN A 237 -14.92 -24.97 15.19
C GLN A 237 -16.14 -25.75 14.72
N VAL A 238 -16.27 -27.04 15.08
CA VAL A 238 -17.43 -27.88 14.73
C VAL A 238 -18.73 -27.24 15.22
N GLU A 239 -18.77 -26.81 16.49
CA GLU A 239 -20.00 -26.24 17.09
C GLU A 239 -20.28 -24.84 16.49
N VAL A 240 -19.26 -24.00 16.33
CA VAL A 240 -19.40 -22.66 15.73
C VAL A 240 -19.88 -22.77 14.26
N ASN A 241 -19.27 -23.68 13.49
CA ASN A 241 -19.61 -23.84 12.07
C ASN A 241 -21.08 -24.25 11.86
N LYS A 242 -21.65 -25.09 12.75
CA LYS A 242 -23.09 -25.42 12.70
C LYS A 242 -23.94 -24.15 12.73
N VAL A 243 -23.68 -23.29 13.71
CA VAL A 243 -24.44 -22.04 13.89
C VAL A 243 -24.21 -21.09 12.72
N LEU A 244 -22.95 -20.96 12.24
CA LEU A 244 -22.63 -20.13 11.08
C LEU A 244 -23.40 -20.57 9.83
N VAL A 245 -23.46 -21.87 9.55
CA VAL A 245 -24.21 -22.41 8.41
C VAL A 245 -25.72 -22.13 8.56
N GLU A 246 -26.26 -22.28 9.79
CA GLU A 246 -27.69 -21.99 10.07
C GLU A 246 -27.98 -20.48 9.81
N LEU A 247 -27.13 -19.59 10.32
CA LEU A 247 -27.27 -18.13 10.13
C LEU A 247 -27.11 -17.77 8.65
N ALA A 248 -26.16 -18.38 7.97
CA ALA A 248 -25.91 -18.16 6.53
C ALA A 248 -27.18 -18.48 5.72
N ARG A 249 -27.76 -19.66 5.95
CA ARG A 249 -28.98 -20.10 5.27
C ARG A 249 -30.18 -19.20 5.60
N LYS A 250 -30.35 -18.88 6.88
CA LYS A 250 -31.47 -18.04 7.38
C LYS A 250 -31.47 -16.67 6.74
N HIS A 251 -30.29 -16.06 6.55
CA HIS A 251 -30.17 -14.67 6.12
C HIS A 251 -29.61 -14.48 4.70
N GLY A 252 -29.47 -15.58 3.93
CA GLY A 252 -29.00 -15.53 2.56
C GLY A 252 -27.56 -14.99 2.46
N ILE A 253 -26.70 -15.39 3.39
CA ILE A 253 -25.28 -15.00 3.43
C ILE A 253 -24.44 -16.16 2.89
N LYS A 254 -23.46 -15.88 2.07
CA LYS A 254 -22.58 -16.92 1.54
C LYS A 254 -21.51 -17.29 2.56
N ILE A 255 -21.17 -18.59 2.58
CA ILE A 255 -20.09 -19.13 3.42
C ILE A 255 -18.83 -19.33 2.57
N ILE A 256 -17.67 -19.15 3.19
CA ILE A 256 -16.37 -19.43 2.57
C ILE A 256 -15.55 -20.34 3.49
N ALA A 257 -14.72 -21.17 2.88
CA ALA A 257 -13.75 -22.01 3.60
C ALA A 257 -12.41 -21.27 3.65
N THR A 258 -11.79 -21.19 4.83
CA THR A 258 -10.43 -20.66 4.99
C THR A 258 -9.60 -21.58 5.89
N ASN A 259 -8.28 -21.38 5.90
CA ASN A 259 -7.40 -22.21 6.73
C ASN A 259 -6.52 -21.39 7.69
N ASP A 260 -6.70 -20.08 7.78
CA ASP A 260 -5.96 -19.24 8.72
C ASP A 260 -4.44 -19.50 8.62
N VAL A 261 -3.91 -19.40 7.41
CA VAL A 261 -2.55 -19.83 7.08
C VAL A 261 -1.52 -19.01 7.84
N HIS A 262 -0.62 -19.66 8.58
CA HIS A 262 0.46 -19.03 9.33
C HIS A 262 1.86 -19.53 8.89
N PHE A 263 1.92 -20.67 8.20
CA PHE A 263 3.16 -21.23 7.67
C PHE A 263 2.89 -21.94 6.33
N VAL A 264 3.96 -22.24 5.59
CA VAL A 264 3.82 -22.67 4.19
C VAL A 264 3.53 -24.16 4.06
N ASN A 265 4.35 -25.00 4.70
CA ASN A 265 4.26 -26.46 4.56
C ASN A 265 3.96 -27.11 5.92
N GLU A 266 3.37 -28.28 5.91
CA GLU A 266 3.05 -29.04 7.12
C GLU A 266 4.28 -29.18 8.04
N ASP A 267 5.46 -29.46 7.46
CA ASP A 267 6.73 -29.61 8.20
C ASP A 267 7.18 -28.32 8.90
N ASP A 268 6.68 -27.16 8.50
CA ASP A 268 7.03 -25.87 9.13
C ASP A 268 6.34 -25.68 10.50
N ALA A 269 5.41 -26.54 10.87
CA ALA A 269 4.64 -26.46 12.13
C ALA A 269 5.54 -26.38 13.37
N GLU A 270 6.67 -27.10 13.38
CA GLU A 270 7.60 -27.08 14.52
C GLU A 270 8.36 -25.73 14.61
N ALA A 271 8.72 -25.14 13.47
CA ALA A 271 9.35 -23.81 13.44
C ALA A 271 8.35 -22.74 13.89
N HIS A 272 7.08 -22.85 13.45
CA HIS A 272 5.99 -21.97 13.87
C HIS A 272 5.75 -22.09 15.39
N ASP A 273 5.73 -23.30 15.95
CA ASP A 273 5.52 -23.52 17.38
C ASP A 273 6.63 -22.79 18.23
N ARG A 274 7.89 -22.82 17.75
CA ARG A 274 8.99 -22.09 18.39
C ARG A 274 8.80 -20.57 18.29
N LEU A 275 8.29 -20.08 17.16
CA LEU A 275 7.98 -18.66 16.98
C LEU A 275 6.93 -18.21 18.01
N ILE A 276 5.89 -19.03 18.25
CA ILE A 276 4.85 -18.74 19.24
C ILE A 276 5.45 -18.72 20.68
N CYS A 277 6.39 -19.59 20.98
CA CYS A 277 7.11 -19.54 22.27
C CYS A 277 7.85 -18.21 22.43
N LEU A 278 8.56 -17.78 21.39
CA LEU A 278 9.26 -16.49 21.39
C LEU A 278 8.27 -15.32 21.59
N SER A 279 7.16 -15.34 20.87
CA SER A 279 6.11 -14.31 20.93
C SER A 279 5.50 -14.18 22.32
N THR A 280 5.28 -15.31 23.00
CA THR A 280 4.60 -15.34 24.32
C THR A 280 5.56 -15.34 25.50
N GLY A 281 6.87 -15.42 25.25
CA GLY A 281 7.89 -15.49 26.30
C GLY A 281 7.79 -16.78 27.11
N LYS A 282 7.48 -17.90 26.46
CA LYS A 282 7.29 -19.20 27.11
C LYS A 282 8.28 -20.23 26.58
N ASP A 283 8.70 -21.15 27.41
CA ASP A 283 9.55 -22.27 27.02
C ASP A 283 8.72 -23.40 26.37
N LEU A 284 9.35 -24.18 25.51
CA LEU A 284 8.71 -25.30 24.79
C LEU A 284 8.08 -26.33 25.71
N ASP A 285 8.65 -26.55 26.91
CA ASP A 285 8.18 -27.52 27.87
C ASP A 285 7.15 -26.96 28.88
N ASP A 286 6.82 -25.64 28.80
CA ASP A 286 5.77 -25.05 29.65
C ASP A 286 4.40 -25.65 29.28
N PRO A 287 3.75 -26.36 30.20
CA PRO A 287 2.45 -26.99 29.88
C PRO A 287 1.33 -25.98 29.65
N ALA A 288 1.49 -24.74 30.14
CA ALA A 288 0.49 -23.67 30.03
C ALA A 288 0.73 -22.74 28.85
N ARG A 289 1.71 -23.05 27.98
CA ARG A 289 1.99 -22.20 26.82
C ARG A 289 0.91 -22.30 25.76
N MET A 290 0.77 -21.26 24.99
CA MET A 290 -0.10 -21.25 23.81
C MET A 290 0.41 -22.25 22.77
N ARG A 291 -0.52 -22.99 22.17
CA ARG A 291 -0.25 -23.91 21.08
C ARG A 291 -1.30 -23.68 19.97
N TYR A 292 -0.85 -23.87 18.76
CA TYR A 292 -1.74 -23.94 17.60
C TYR A 292 -2.12 -25.40 17.31
N SER A 293 -3.07 -25.60 16.40
CA SER A 293 -3.49 -26.96 16.01
C SER A 293 -2.44 -27.66 15.15
N LYS A 294 -1.46 -26.93 14.62
CA LYS A 294 -0.49 -27.39 13.62
C LYS A 294 -1.14 -27.69 12.26
N GLN A 295 -2.36 -27.19 12.03
CA GLN A 295 -3.09 -27.36 10.77
C GLN A 295 -3.08 -26.09 9.92
N GLU A 296 -2.39 -25.04 10.37
CA GLU A 296 -2.42 -23.71 9.79
C GLU A 296 -1.43 -23.54 8.62
N TRP A 297 -1.04 -24.64 7.93
CA TRP A 297 -0.22 -24.53 6.73
C TRP A 297 -1.07 -24.17 5.51
N MET A 298 -0.37 -23.71 4.47
CA MET A 298 -1.03 -23.38 3.19
C MET A 298 -1.41 -24.65 2.43
N LYS A 299 -2.61 -25.15 2.68
CA LYS A 299 -3.14 -26.39 2.09
C LYS A 299 -3.40 -26.23 0.59
N SER A 300 -3.19 -27.31 -0.15
CA SER A 300 -3.52 -27.40 -1.57
C SER A 300 -5.04 -27.38 -1.78
N THR A 301 -5.45 -27.09 -3.00
CA THR A 301 -6.86 -27.19 -3.42
C THR A 301 -7.42 -28.59 -3.13
N ALA A 302 -6.62 -29.65 -3.35
CA ALA A 302 -7.03 -31.05 -3.09
C ALA A 302 -7.29 -31.29 -1.59
N GLU A 303 -6.39 -30.82 -0.72
CA GLU A 303 -6.54 -30.94 0.74
C GLU A 303 -7.80 -30.19 1.21
N MET A 304 -8.01 -28.95 0.76
CA MET A 304 -9.19 -28.18 1.14
C MET A 304 -10.48 -28.84 0.63
N ASN A 305 -10.47 -29.44 -0.57
CA ASN A 305 -11.63 -30.20 -1.08
C ASN A 305 -11.93 -31.41 -0.20
N SER A 306 -10.90 -32.10 0.33
CA SER A 306 -11.09 -33.22 1.25
C SER A 306 -11.75 -32.77 2.57
N ILE A 307 -11.24 -31.66 3.12
CA ILE A 307 -11.70 -31.11 4.41
C ILE A 307 -13.15 -30.59 4.33
N PHE A 308 -13.53 -29.97 3.21
CA PHE A 308 -14.85 -29.33 3.02
C PHE A 308 -15.72 -30.07 2.00
N ALA A 309 -15.53 -31.40 1.84
CA ALA A 309 -16.27 -32.20 0.85
C ALA A 309 -17.80 -32.16 1.04
N ASP A 310 -18.26 -31.97 2.28
CA ASP A 310 -19.68 -31.85 2.64
C ASP A 310 -20.28 -30.46 2.39
N VAL A 311 -19.42 -29.42 2.13
CA VAL A 311 -19.85 -28.03 1.95
C VAL A 311 -19.08 -27.43 0.78
N PRO A 312 -19.19 -27.99 -0.44
CA PRO A 312 -18.35 -27.55 -1.56
C PRO A 312 -18.59 -26.10 -1.98
N GLU A 313 -19.76 -25.54 -1.68
CA GLU A 313 -20.05 -24.12 -1.94
C GLU A 313 -19.14 -23.18 -1.13
N ALA A 314 -18.65 -23.62 0.04
CA ALA A 314 -17.71 -22.82 0.82
C ALA A 314 -16.36 -22.65 0.10
N LEU A 315 -15.98 -23.63 -0.73
CA LEU A 315 -14.78 -23.54 -1.58
C LEU A 315 -15.04 -22.67 -2.80
N SER A 316 -16.12 -22.96 -3.57
CA SER A 316 -16.41 -22.21 -4.80
C SER A 316 -16.67 -20.72 -4.53
N ASN A 317 -17.23 -20.37 -3.38
CA ASN A 317 -17.45 -18.96 -3.00
C ASN A 317 -16.15 -18.20 -2.79
N THR A 318 -15.00 -18.87 -2.56
CA THR A 318 -13.71 -18.18 -2.50
C THR A 318 -13.34 -17.61 -3.87
N LEU A 319 -13.72 -18.30 -4.96
CA LEU A 319 -13.54 -17.81 -6.33
C LEU A 319 -14.46 -16.61 -6.61
N GLU A 320 -15.69 -16.62 -6.06
CA GLU A 320 -16.59 -15.46 -6.18
C GLU A 320 -15.95 -14.21 -5.55
N VAL A 321 -15.34 -14.36 -4.37
CA VAL A 321 -14.61 -13.26 -3.72
C VAL A 321 -13.48 -12.77 -4.64
N LEU A 322 -12.69 -13.71 -5.18
CA LEU A 322 -11.60 -13.37 -6.12
C LEU A 322 -12.13 -12.62 -7.35
N ASP A 323 -13.25 -13.07 -7.91
CA ASP A 323 -13.86 -12.46 -9.11
C ASP A 323 -14.34 -11.03 -8.84
N LYS A 324 -14.85 -10.75 -7.64
CA LYS A 324 -15.26 -9.39 -7.21
C LYS A 324 -14.08 -8.43 -7.09
N VAL A 325 -12.87 -8.93 -6.84
CA VAL A 325 -11.69 -8.06 -6.70
C VAL A 325 -11.22 -7.62 -8.08
N GLU A 326 -11.14 -6.30 -8.27
CA GLU A 326 -10.68 -5.69 -9.52
C GLU A 326 -9.16 -5.82 -9.65
N LEU A 327 -8.66 -5.73 -10.88
CA LEU A 327 -7.23 -5.50 -11.13
C LEU A 327 -6.98 -4.00 -11.07
N TYR A 328 -6.30 -3.55 -10.04
CA TYR A 328 -5.99 -2.12 -9.83
C TYR A 328 -4.54 -1.93 -9.44
N SER A 329 -4.02 -0.73 -9.67
CA SER A 329 -2.66 -0.38 -9.26
C SER A 329 -2.68 0.39 -7.94
N ILE A 330 -1.81 -0.01 -7.02
CA ILE A 330 -1.54 0.76 -5.80
C ILE A 330 -0.33 1.70 -5.97
N ASP A 331 0.29 1.68 -7.15
CA ASP A 331 1.38 2.59 -7.47
C ASP A 331 0.83 3.96 -7.85
N SER A 332 1.53 4.99 -7.43
CA SER A 332 1.24 6.36 -7.81
C SER A 332 2.50 7.00 -8.39
N PRO A 333 2.36 8.04 -9.23
CA PRO A 333 3.51 8.84 -9.61
C PRO A 333 4.22 9.39 -8.37
N ALA A 334 5.52 9.60 -8.49
CA ALA A 334 6.31 10.20 -7.40
C ALA A 334 5.69 11.54 -7.00
N LEU A 335 5.40 11.70 -5.72
CA LEU A 335 4.83 12.93 -5.18
C LEU A 335 5.96 13.79 -4.62
N MET A 336 6.14 14.97 -5.20
CA MET A 336 7.02 15.99 -4.63
C MET A 336 6.19 16.83 -3.66
N PRO A 337 6.59 16.94 -2.40
CA PRO A 337 5.88 17.85 -1.50
C PRO A 337 6.02 19.28 -1.97
N PHE A 338 5.02 20.10 -1.71
CA PHE A 338 5.03 21.52 -2.06
C PHE A 338 5.71 22.32 -0.96
N PHE A 339 6.57 23.26 -1.36
CA PHE A 339 7.12 24.29 -0.46
C PHE A 339 6.16 25.48 -0.48
N GLU A 340 5.75 25.94 0.69
CA GLU A 340 4.88 27.11 0.78
C GLU A 340 5.72 28.39 0.61
N ILE A 341 5.54 29.03 -0.52
CA ILE A 341 6.26 30.28 -0.84
C ILE A 341 5.51 31.45 -0.19
N ASP A 342 6.24 32.37 0.43
CA ASP A 342 5.69 33.58 1.03
C ASP A 342 4.90 34.36 -0.04
N PRO A 343 3.58 34.57 0.16
CA PRO A 343 2.75 35.27 -0.82
C PRO A 343 3.25 36.68 -1.20
N SER A 344 4.05 37.33 -0.32
CA SER A 344 4.65 38.65 -0.63
C SER A 344 5.68 38.58 -1.77
N PHE A 345 6.22 37.38 -2.04
CA PHE A 345 7.11 37.18 -3.20
C PHE A 345 6.28 36.97 -4.48
N GLY A 346 5.23 36.21 -4.38
CA GLY A 346 4.37 35.89 -5.52
C GLY A 346 3.54 34.66 -5.27
N THR A 347 2.43 34.55 -6.00
CA THR A 347 1.55 33.39 -5.95
C THR A 347 1.47 32.72 -7.31
N GLU A 348 1.01 31.47 -7.33
CA GLU A 348 0.83 30.72 -8.57
C GLU A 348 -0.21 31.44 -9.48
N GLU A 349 -1.26 32.02 -8.89
CA GLU A 349 -2.28 32.79 -9.61
C GLU A 349 -1.66 33.99 -10.34
N ALA A 350 -0.85 34.75 -9.62
CA ALA A 350 -0.14 35.92 -10.23
C ALA A 350 0.78 35.47 -11.35
N TYR A 351 1.44 34.32 -11.19
CA TYR A 351 2.33 33.79 -12.23
C TYR A 351 1.50 33.30 -13.45
N ARG A 352 0.33 32.76 -13.27
CA ARG A 352 -0.57 32.36 -14.36
C ARG A 352 -1.07 33.57 -15.15
N GLU A 353 -1.28 34.70 -14.49
CA GLU A 353 -1.63 35.97 -15.17
C GLU A 353 -0.45 36.56 -15.96
N LYS A 354 0.76 36.32 -15.48
CA LYS A 354 1.98 36.95 -16.04
C LYS A 354 2.60 36.14 -17.19
N TYR A 355 2.56 34.79 -17.11
CA TYR A 355 3.31 33.92 -18.04
C TYR A 355 2.37 33.02 -18.84
N THR A 356 2.46 33.11 -20.16
CA THR A 356 1.73 32.23 -21.07
C THR A 356 2.46 30.89 -21.25
N ALA A 357 1.79 29.90 -21.83
CA ALA A 357 2.40 28.64 -22.21
C ALA A 357 3.62 28.84 -23.13
N LYS A 358 3.53 29.82 -24.03
CA LYS A 358 4.62 30.14 -24.95
C LYS A 358 5.84 30.67 -24.19
N ASP A 359 5.63 31.58 -23.25
CA ASP A 359 6.73 32.15 -22.44
C ASP A 359 7.51 31.05 -21.70
N LEU A 360 6.76 30.06 -21.14
CA LEU A 360 7.36 28.94 -20.45
C LEU A 360 8.07 27.99 -21.41
N MET A 361 7.51 27.72 -22.59
CA MET A 361 8.19 26.93 -23.62
C MET A 361 9.53 27.57 -24.01
N ASP A 362 9.52 28.89 -24.27
CA ASP A 362 10.69 29.65 -24.67
C ASP A 362 11.77 29.68 -23.56
N GLU A 363 11.35 29.71 -22.29
CA GLU A 363 12.26 29.70 -21.14
C GLU A 363 12.83 28.32 -20.81
N PHE A 364 12.05 27.27 -20.93
CA PHE A 364 12.41 25.92 -20.46
C PHE A 364 13.00 25.03 -21.55
N ASN A 365 12.66 25.27 -22.82
CA ASN A 365 13.25 24.55 -23.93
C ASN A 365 14.57 25.18 -24.34
N GLU A 366 15.45 24.40 -24.90
CA GLU A 366 16.75 24.89 -25.41
C GLU A 366 17.00 24.29 -26.79
N THR A 367 17.71 25.03 -27.62
CA THR A 367 18.19 24.50 -28.89
C THR A 367 19.62 24.03 -28.68
N ASP A 368 19.92 22.79 -29.02
CA ASP A 368 21.27 22.23 -28.90
C ASP A 368 22.16 22.72 -30.04
N ALA A 369 23.43 22.32 -30.02
CA ALA A 369 24.42 22.72 -31.01
C ALA A 369 24.07 22.29 -32.44
N ASP A 370 23.22 21.27 -32.59
CA ASP A 370 22.78 20.76 -33.89
C ASP A 370 21.45 21.38 -34.36
N GLY A 371 20.96 22.36 -33.61
CA GLY A 371 19.72 23.08 -33.95
C GLY A 371 18.43 22.35 -33.54
N LYS A 372 18.54 21.28 -32.77
CA LYS A 372 17.38 20.50 -32.31
C LYS A 372 16.84 21.11 -31.00
N VAL A 373 15.55 21.39 -30.97
CA VAL A 373 14.89 21.92 -29.77
C VAL A 373 14.64 20.75 -28.76
N THR A 374 15.09 20.93 -27.54
CA THR A 374 14.79 19.98 -26.44
C THR A 374 13.39 20.28 -25.92
N ASP A 375 12.50 19.30 -25.93
CA ASP A 375 11.14 19.50 -25.44
C ASP A 375 11.04 19.32 -23.93
N ASN A 376 11.81 20.14 -23.23
CA ASN A 376 11.92 20.07 -21.77
C ASN A 376 10.63 20.52 -21.08
N TYR A 377 9.92 21.47 -21.68
CA TYR A 377 8.62 21.93 -21.17
C TYR A 377 7.61 20.78 -21.08
N LEU A 378 7.48 19.98 -22.14
CA LEU A 378 6.57 18.82 -22.12
C LEU A 378 7.08 17.71 -21.19
N ARG A 379 8.39 17.47 -21.15
CA ARG A 379 9.02 16.50 -20.23
C ARG A 379 8.68 16.81 -18.78
N LEU A 380 8.62 18.09 -18.42
CA LEU A 380 8.32 18.54 -17.06
C LEU A 380 6.81 18.55 -16.74
N GLY A 381 5.95 18.27 -17.74
CA GLY A 381 4.50 18.12 -17.54
C GLY A 381 3.65 19.28 -18.06
N GLY A 382 4.22 20.13 -18.90
CA GLY A 382 3.48 21.21 -19.57
C GLY A 382 3.09 22.34 -18.61
N TYR A 383 2.17 23.20 -19.07
CA TYR A 383 1.81 24.44 -18.39
C TYR A 383 1.48 24.24 -16.89
N GLU A 384 0.65 23.28 -16.57
CA GLU A 384 0.12 23.07 -15.23
C GLU A 384 1.20 22.77 -14.18
N LYS A 385 2.32 22.17 -14.60
CA LYS A 385 3.44 21.89 -13.69
C LYS A 385 4.56 22.91 -13.82
N VAL A 386 4.85 23.35 -15.06
CA VAL A 386 6.01 24.25 -15.31
C VAL A 386 5.78 25.63 -14.70
N ILE A 387 4.53 26.12 -14.63
CA ILE A 387 4.24 27.41 -13.98
C ILE A 387 4.65 27.39 -12.49
N ARG A 388 4.39 26.30 -11.80
CA ARG A 388 4.81 26.11 -10.39
C ARG A 388 6.33 26.02 -10.28
N ILE A 389 6.97 25.25 -11.18
CA ILE A 389 8.44 25.13 -11.22
C ILE A 389 9.09 26.50 -11.46
N LYS A 390 8.48 27.33 -12.30
CA LYS A 390 8.94 28.70 -12.56
C LYS A 390 8.91 29.55 -11.28
N LEU A 391 7.78 29.56 -10.58
CA LEU A 391 7.65 30.31 -9.31
C LEU A 391 8.67 29.83 -8.27
N GLU A 392 8.81 28.51 -8.11
CA GLU A 392 9.79 27.94 -7.16
C GLU A 392 11.23 28.27 -7.55
N ALA A 393 11.55 28.29 -8.86
CA ALA A 393 12.88 28.58 -9.34
C ALA A 393 13.23 30.05 -9.09
N ASP A 394 12.31 30.95 -9.35
CA ASP A 394 12.50 32.40 -9.12
C ASP A 394 12.67 32.70 -7.61
N TYR A 395 11.86 32.01 -6.76
CA TYR A 395 12.00 32.17 -5.32
C TYR A 395 13.33 31.59 -4.81
N LEU A 396 13.75 30.46 -5.35
CA LEU A 396 15.06 29.85 -5.02
C LEU A 396 16.19 30.78 -5.40
N GLU A 397 16.12 31.43 -6.57
CA GLU A 397 17.09 32.43 -7.02
C GLU A 397 17.14 33.64 -6.06
N HIS A 398 15.94 34.16 -5.71
CA HIS A 398 15.82 35.27 -4.75
C HIS A 398 16.50 34.93 -3.41
N LEU A 399 16.20 33.76 -2.83
CA LEU A 399 16.80 33.34 -1.55
C LEU A 399 18.34 33.16 -1.68
N THR A 400 18.78 32.59 -2.79
CA THR A 400 20.22 32.35 -3.02
C THR A 400 20.98 33.64 -3.10
N LEU A 401 20.49 34.62 -3.86
CA LEU A 401 21.13 35.94 -4.01
C LEU A 401 21.08 36.70 -2.68
N LYS A 402 19.95 36.73 -1.99
CA LYS A 402 19.80 37.34 -0.66
C LYS A 402 20.84 36.79 0.32
N ARG A 403 21.05 35.47 0.33
CA ARG A 403 22.07 34.86 1.20
C ARG A 403 23.48 35.09 0.73
N ALA A 404 23.73 35.17 -0.59
CA ALA A 404 25.06 35.52 -1.14
C ALA A 404 25.49 36.94 -0.72
N MET A 405 24.52 37.86 -0.69
CA MET A 405 24.74 39.25 -0.29
C MET A 405 24.77 39.49 1.23
N SER A 406 24.63 38.45 2.04
CA SER A 406 24.69 38.58 3.50
C SER A 406 26.10 39.00 3.97
N PRO A 407 26.23 39.70 5.12
CA PRO A 407 27.52 40.15 5.62
C PRO A 407 28.56 39.07 5.85
N ASN A 408 28.09 37.84 6.10
CA ASN A 408 28.96 36.68 6.34
C ASN A 408 29.39 35.95 5.06
N ARG A 409 29.06 36.53 3.87
CA ARG A 409 29.39 35.96 2.55
C ARG A 409 30.13 37.02 1.71
N TYR A 410 29.52 37.48 0.64
CA TYR A 410 30.14 38.41 -0.29
C TYR A 410 29.73 39.88 -0.03
N SER A 411 28.80 40.11 0.89
CA SER A 411 28.19 41.45 1.10
C SER A 411 27.58 41.94 -0.23
N GLU A 412 27.77 43.21 -0.56
CA GLU A 412 27.20 43.80 -1.79
C GLU A 412 27.96 43.43 -3.07
N ASN A 413 29.16 42.86 -2.93
CA ASN A 413 30.07 42.65 -4.06
C ASN A 413 30.32 41.15 -4.31
N ILE A 414 29.33 40.47 -4.90
CA ILE A 414 29.51 39.07 -5.32
C ILE A 414 30.52 39.06 -6.49
N PRO A 415 31.66 38.32 -6.38
CA PRO A 415 32.61 38.20 -7.49
C PRO A 415 31.94 37.65 -8.76
N GLU A 416 32.39 38.09 -9.93
CA GLU A 416 31.78 37.69 -11.20
C GLU A 416 31.80 36.19 -11.40
N GLU A 417 32.90 35.51 -11.12
CA GLU A 417 33.02 34.06 -11.16
C GLU A 417 31.95 33.38 -10.29
N ALA A 418 31.64 33.95 -9.12
CA ALA A 418 30.61 33.43 -8.21
C ALA A 418 29.21 33.63 -8.78
N LYS A 419 28.93 34.79 -9.40
CA LYS A 419 27.65 35.08 -10.07
C LYS A 419 27.40 34.08 -11.21
N GLU A 420 28.38 33.89 -12.08
CA GLU A 420 28.31 32.94 -13.20
C GLU A 420 28.00 31.52 -12.68
N ARG A 421 28.68 31.12 -11.62
CA ARG A 421 28.50 29.82 -11.03
C ARG A 421 27.11 29.65 -10.41
N ILE A 422 26.63 30.67 -9.67
CA ILE A 422 25.29 30.69 -9.10
C ILE A 422 24.22 30.53 -10.21
N HIS A 423 24.36 31.36 -11.25
CA HIS A 423 23.46 31.36 -12.40
C HIS A 423 23.42 29.98 -13.06
N PHE A 424 24.59 29.40 -13.34
CA PHE A 424 24.72 28.07 -13.94
C PHE A 424 23.97 26.98 -13.11
N GLU A 425 24.17 26.98 -11.78
CA GLU A 425 23.56 25.97 -10.92
C GLU A 425 22.06 26.17 -10.80
N LEU A 426 21.58 27.41 -10.66
CA LEU A 426 20.14 27.71 -10.58
C LEU A 426 19.43 27.32 -11.90
N LYS A 427 20.04 27.65 -13.03
CA LYS A 427 19.53 27.27 -14.37
C LYS A 427 19.41 25.73 -14.47
N THR A 428 20.45 25.01 -14.01
CA THR A 428 20.44 23.52 -14.03
C THR A 428 19.31 22.95 -13.16
N ILE A 429 19.16 23.47 -11.93
CA ILE A 429 18.11 23.03 -10.98
C ILE A 429 16.71 23.28 -11.58
N LYS A 430 16.50 24.47 -12.17
CA LYS A 430 15.25 24.85 -12.83
C LYS A 430 14.93 23.88 -13.97
N ARG A 431 15.89 23.66 -14.87
CA ARG A 431 15.73 22.77 -16.03
C ARG A 431 15.43 21.32 -15.64
N MET A 432 15.98 20.86 -14.54
CA MET A 432 15.72 19.50 -14.06
C MET A 432 14.38 19.38 -13.33
N GLY A 433 13.73 20.51 -13.01
CA GLY A 433 12.40 20.50 -12.37
C GLY A 433 12.44 20.30 -10.86
N PHE A 434 13.56 20.60 -10.20
CA PHE A 434 13.71 20.31 -8.76
C PHE A 434 13.92 21.56 -7.87
N PRO A 435 13.48 22.78 -8.22
CA PRO A 435 13.68 23.91 -7.30
C PRO A 435 12.95 23.72 -5.98
N GLY A 436 11.74 23.15 -5.99
CA GLY A 436 10.98 22.85 -4.77
C GLY A 436 11.72 21.95 -3.79
N TYR A 437 12.43 20.96 -4.30
CA TYR A 437 13.27 20.09 -3.44
C TYR A 437 14.33 20.91 -2.69
N PHE A 438 14.99 21.83 -3.38
CA PHE A 438 16.01 22.67 -2.74
C PHE A 438 15.40 23.63 -1.71
N LEU A 439 14.21 24.15 -1.99
CA LEU A 439 13.48 25.00 -1.04
C LEU A 439 13.12 24.23 0.24
N ILE A 440 12.62 23.01 0.11
CA ILE A 440 12.29 22.14 1.25
C ILE A 440 13.54 21.82 2.08
N VAL A 441 14.65 21.47 1.41
CA VAL A 441 15.89 21.11 2.12
C VAL A 441 16.47 22.30 2.88
N GLN A 442 16.45 23.50 2.27
CA GLN A 442 16.95 24.70 2.97
C GLN A 442 16.06 25.06 4.17
N ASP A 443 14.76 24.82 4.06
CA ASP A 443 13.83 25.06 5.15
C ASP A 443 14.12 24.13 6.34
N PHE A 444 14.26 22.83 6.10
CA PHE A 444 14.66 21.86 7.14
C PHE A 444 15.95 22.28 7.86
N ILE A 445 16.94 22.72 7.07
CA ILE A 445 18.25 23.14 7.62
C ILE A 445 18.08 24.40 8.46
N THR A 446 17.26 25.35 8.00
CA THR A 446 17.01 26.59 8.72
C THR A 446 16.29 26.31 10.04
N ALA A 447 15.20 25.55 9.99
CA ALA A 447 14.43 25.16 11.18
C ALA A 447 15.29 24.42 12.20
N ALA A 448 16.08 23.44 11.75
CA ALA A 448 16.99 22.71 12.64
C ALA A 448 17.95 23.65 13.37
N ARG A 449 18.55 24.60 12.67
CA ARG A 449 19.48 25.56 13.27
C ARG A 449 18.80 26.49 14.26
N GLU A 450 17.60 26.94 13.95
CA GLU A 450 16.81 27.78 14.85
C GLU A 450 16.44 27.03 16.14
N MET A 451 16.28 25.71 16.05
CA MET A 451 16.06 24.84 17.20
C MET A 451 17.36 24.48 17.95
N GLY A 452 18.51 24.99 17.52
CA GLY A 452 19.80 24.65 18.13
C GLY A 452 20.37 23.30 17.72
N VAL A 453 19.78 22.64 16.73
CA VAL A 453 20.24 21.33 16.25
C VAL A 453 21.38 21.50 15.26
N SER A 454 22.50 20.81 15.48
CA SER A 454 23.66 20.85 14.57
C SER A 454 23.34 20.17 13.25
N VAL A 455 23.63 20.85 12.15
CA VAL A 455 23.41 20.31 10.80
C VAL A 455 24.75 20.17 10.08
N GLY A 456 25.16 18.93 9.86
CA GLY A 456 26.38 18.62 9.11
C GLY A 456 26.13 18.51 7.60
N PRO A 457 27.20 18.41 6.80
CA PRO A 457 27.08 18.17 5.36
C PRO A 457 26.64 16.73 5.10
N GLY A 458 25.47 16.58 4.51
CA GLY A 458 24.93 15.24 4.22
C GLY A 458 25.57 14.58 3.01
N ARG A 459 25.50 13.32 2.94
CA ARG A 459 26.05 12.50 1.85
C ARG A 459 25.49 12.81 0.47
N UNK A 460 24.37 12.95 0.57
CA UNK A 460 23.73 13.08 -0.67
C UNK A 460 23.58 14.44 -1.11
N UNK A 461 23.48 14.76 -0.39
CA UNK A 461 23.26 15.97 -0.69
C UNK A 461 24.42 16.66 -1.10
N UNK A 462 24.96 16.12 -1.36
CA UNK A 462 25.70 16.62 -1.59
C UNK A 462 25.89 17.72 -1.40
N UNK A 463 25.49 17.77 -0.81
CA UNK A 463 25.59 18.81 -0.41
C UNK A 463 26.74 19.48 -0.53
N GLY A 464 27.49 18.97 -0.57
CA GLY A 464 28.81 19.50 -0.36
C GLY A 464 29.54 19.99 -1.62
N ARG A 465 29.02 19.65 -2.78
CA ARG A 465 29.81 19.82 -4.00
C ARG A 465 29.33 20.91 -4.97
N ARG A 466 28.15 21.48 -4.75
CA ARG A 466 27.63 22.54 -5.63
C ARG A 466 27.63 23.88 -4.91
N PHE A 467 28.21 24.84 -5.50
CA PHE A 467 28.53 26.16 -4.89
C PHE A 467 27.24 26.92 -4.50
N GLY A 468 26.30 27.06 -5.42
CA GLY A 468 25.03 27.75 -5.16
C GLY A 468 24.22 27.07 -4.06
N ARG A 469 24.23 25.76 -4.01
CA ARG A 469 23.60 24.93 -2.96
C ARG A 469 24.23 25.22 -1.60
N ARG A 470 25.55 25.38 -1.54
CA ARG A 470 26.26 25.73 -0.28
C ARG A 470 25.83 27.10 0.23
N ILE A 471 25.61 28.05 -0.66
CA ILE A 471 25.16 29.39 -0.30
C ILE A 471 23.73 29.31 0.25
N LEU A 472 22.84 28.67 -0.49
CA LEU A 472 21.43 28.56 -0.10
C LEU A 472 21.25 27.80 1.22
N LEU A 473 21.93 26.66 1.38
CA LEU A 473 21.78 25.82 2.58
C LEU A 473 22.61 26.31 3.77
N GLY A 474 23.37 27.37 3.61
CA GLY A 474 24.18 27.98 4.68
C GLY A 474 25.31 27.05 5.17
N ASN A 475 25.69 26.06 4.38
CA ASN A 475 26.47 24.92 4.85
C ASN A 475 27.99 25.13 4.90
N TYR A 476 28.54 26.38 4.90
CA TYR A 476 29.98 26.49 5.16
C TYR A 476 30.43 27.88 5.56
N ARG A 477 31.18 27.96 6.65
CA ARG A 477 32.28 28.92 6.85
C ARG A 477 33.53 28.26 6.27
N TYR A 478 33.99 28.66 5.08
CA TYR A 478 35.27 28.20 4.59
C TYR A 478 36.13 29.35 4.13
N ARG A 479 37.31 29.45 4.69
CA ARG A 479 38.38 30.31 4.17
C ARG A 479 39.09 29.56 3.04
N SER A 480 39.13 30.20 1.89
CA SER A 480 40.04 30.03 0.74
C SER A 480 40.71 28.65 0.50
N HIS A 481 40.29 27.98 -0.55
CA HIS A 481 41.15 27.31 -1.52
C HIS A 481 40.33 27.02 -2.80
N PRO A 482 40.83 27.32 -4.01
CA PRO A 482 40.08 27.04 -5.23
C PRO A 482 40.14 25.55 -5.52
N ILE A 483 39.02 24.87 -5.34
CA ILE A 483 38.87 23.47 -5.77
C ILE A 483 38.22 23.48 -7.16
N ARG A 484 38.97 23.07 -8.16
CA ARG A 484 38.43 22.84 -9.51
C ARG A 484 37.47 21.63 -9.44
N PHE A 485 36.24 21.85 -9.87
CA PHE A 485 35.24 20.77 -9.95
C PHE A 485 34.88 20.52 -11.41
N THR A 486 35.04 19.27 -11.82
CA THR A 486 34.50 18.78 -13.09
C THR A 486 33.08 18.34 -12.87
N VAL A 487 32.13 18.93 -13.56
CA VAL A 487 30.72 18.48 -13.53
C VAL A 487 30.63 17.25 -14.43
N ARG A 488 30.47 16.07 -13.83
CA ARG A 488 30.01 14.92 -14.60
C ARG A 488 28.48 14.96 -14.59
N ALA A 489 27.90 15.11 -15.76
CA ALA A 489 26.46 14.93 -15.93
C ALA A 489 26.14 13.48 -15.64
N PHE A 490 25.12 13.23 -14.84
CA PHE A 490 24.55 11.88 -14.70
C PHE A 490 23.75 11.58 -15.97
N PRO A 491 23.83 10.35 -16.49
CA PRO A 491 23.04 9.94 -17.66
C PRO A 491 21.55 10.00 -17.40
#